data_70dfa016201b49719bfb4243d4ae7fa5
#
_entry.id   70dfa016201b49719bfb4243d4ae7fa5
#
_cell.length_a   1.000
_cell.length_b   1.000
_cell.length_c   1.000
_cell.angle_alpha   90.00
_cell.angle_beta   90.00
_cell.angle_gamma   90.00
#
_symmetry.space_group_name_H-M   'P 1'
#
loop_
_entity.id
_entity.type
_entity.pdbx_description
1 polymer ?
#
loop_
_entity_poly.entity_id
_entity_poly.type
_entity_poly.pdbx_seq_one_letter_code
_entity_poly.pdbx_strand_id
1 'polypeptide(L)'
;DTWQKVPLTFPADTTGAFGNDTGSSLRIFFWLMAGTDYAGSTLPSAWASFSSTARATGQVNVFDSTSNDFFITGIQLEVGSVSTSFEFKSLAQELQLCKRYYQKGFDYSHICVSNGESDRWIRLPVEMRAAPTVTTSPTNSVTFPATDTTAEGFAGNGSGAALANFNLGWTCSAEL
;
A
#
# COMPACT_ATOMS: atom_id res chain seq x y z
N ASP A 1 1.47 34.06 -0.79
CA ASP A 1 1.37 32.63 -0.45
C ASP A 1 2.72 32.14 0.07
N THR A 2 2.74 31.50 1.22
CA THR A 2 3.96 30.98 1.85
C THR A 2 3.72 29.56 2.30
N TRP A 3 4.71 28.68 2.07
CA TRP A 3 4.70 27.33 2.62
C TRP A 3 4.86 27.37 4.13
N GLN A 4 4.05 26.60 4.83
CA GLN A 4 4.14 26.44 6.29
C GLN A 4 4.35 24.98 6.64
N LYS A 5 5.27 24.71 7.58
CA LYS A 5 5.38 23.38 8.20
C LYS A 5 4.39 23.34 9.37
N VAL A 6 3.50 22.34 9.34
CA VAL A 6 2.48 22.13 10.37
C VAL A 6 2.78 20.81 11.10
N PRO A 7 3.48 20.84 12.24
CA PRO A 7 3.67 19.66 13.08
C PRO A 7 2.40 19.39 13.88
N LEU A 8 1.94 18.15 13.89
CA LEU A 8 0.81 17.69 14.68
C LEU A 8 1.23 16.49 15.51
N THR A 9 0.94 16.49 16.80
CA THR A 9 1.18 15.35 17.68
C THR A 9 -0.15 14.82 18.19
N PHE A 10 -0.41 13.55 17.92
CA PHE A 10 -1.59 12.86 18.42
C PHE A 10 -1.21 12.08 19.69
N PRO A 11 -2.05 12.08 20.74
CA PRO A 11 -1.81 11.24 21.89
C PRO A 11 -1.81 9.76 21.47
N ALA A 12 -1.10 8.91 22.21
CA ALA A 12 -1.14 7.47 21.95
C ALA A 12 -2.56 6.93 22.18
N ASP A 13 -3.04 6.11 21.27
CA ASP A 13 -4.23 5.29 21.51
C ASP A 13 -3.78 4.03 22.29
N THR A 14 -4.22 3.91 23.52
CA THR A 14 -3.91 2.78 24.40
C THR A 14 -5.03 1.75 24.45
N THR A 15 -6.15 2.00 23.77
CA THR A 15 -7.34 1.15 23.80
C THR A 15 -7.48 0.31 22.52
N GLY A 16 -6.85 0.73 21.44
CA GLY A 16 -6.82 0.02 20.17
C GLY A 16 -5.44 -0.53 19.84
N ALA A 17 -5.40 -1.49 18.94
CA ALA A 17 -4.18 -2.00 18.34
C ALA A 17 -4.30 -1.92 16.81
N PHE A 18 -3.17 -1.71 16.13
CA PHE A 18 -3.15 -1.88 14.69
C PHE A 18 -3.45 -3.34 14.34
N GLY A 19 -4.42 -3.56 13.45
CA GLY A 19 -4.73 -4.88 12.93
C GLY A 19 -3.55 -5.46 12.13
N ASN A 20 -3.43 -6.79 12.13
CA ASN A 20 -2.51 -7.50 11.25
C ASN A 20 -3.30 -8.10 10.07
N ASP A 21 -4.06 -7.26 9.39
CA ASP A 21 -4.94 -7.60 8.28
C ASP A 21 -4.91 -6.50 7.22
N THR A 22 -5.73 -6.61 6.20
CA THR A 22 -5.88 -5.61 5.13
C THR A 22 -6.82 -4.46 5.48
N GLY A 23 -7.39 -4.44 6.69
CA GLY A 23 -8.25 -3.37 7.19
C GLY A 23 -7.49 -2.09 7.51
N SER A 24 -8.17 -0.96 7.43
CA SER A 24 -7.56 0.32 7.79
C SER A 24 -7.52 0.49 9.31
N SER A 25 -6.34 0.43 9.92
CA SER A 25 -6.15 0.70 11.35
C SER A 25 -6.02 2.19 11.66
N LEU A 26 -5.55 3.00 10.72
CA LEU A 26 -5.45 4.45 10.85
C LEU A 26 -5.88 5.14 9.55
N ARG A 27 -6.64 6.23 9.67
CA ARG A 27 -7.03 7.06 8.54
C ARG A 27 -6.80 8.52 8.87
N ILE A 28 -6.21 9.25 7.94
CA ILE A 28 -6.02 10.70 8.01
C ILE A 28 -6.90 11.35 6.95
N PHE A 29 -7.71 12.31 7.37
CA PHE A 29 -8.58 13.06 6.47
C PHE A 29 -8.19 14.53 6.47
N PHE A 30 -8.06 15.12 5.30
CA PHE A 30 -7.89 16.54 5.08
C PHE A 30 -9.23 17.13 4.64
N TRP A 31 -9.86 17.88 5.53
CA TRP A 31 -11.14 18.51 5.24
C TRP A 31 -10.92 19.92 4.69
N LEU A 32 -11.23 20.13 3.42
CA LEU A 32 -11.10 21.42 2.75
C LEU A 32 -12.40 22.22 2.81
N MET A 33 -13.53 21.54 3.01
CA MET A 33 -14.86 22.10 3.18
C MET A 33 -15.73 21.08 3.91
N ALA A 34 -16.65 21.56 4.75
CA ALA A 34 -17.69 20.73 5.34
C ALA A 34 -18.95 21.56 5.63
N GLY A 35 -20.11 20.93 5.50
CA GLY A 35 -21.39 21.47 5.96
C GLY A 35 -21.62 21.20 7.45
N THR A 36 -22.72 21.71 7.98
CA THR A 36 -23.11 21.59 9.40
C THR A 36 -23.24 20.16 9.89
N ASP A 37 -23.55 19.22 9.00
CA ASP A 37 -23.66 17.78 9.34
C ASP A 37 -22.35 17.19 9.82
N TYR A 38 -21.20 17.80 9.49
CA TYR A 38 -19.87 17.35 9.86
C TYR A 38 -19.12 18.30 10.79
N ALA A 39 -19.69 19.48 11.04
CA ALA A 39 -19.06 20.56 11.80
C ALA A 39 -19.92 21.08 12.98
N GLY A 40 -20.97 20.35 13.33
CA GLY A 40 -21.99 20.79 14.30
C GLY A 40 -21.68 20.49 15.76
N SER A 41 -20.60 19.79 16.08
CA SER A 41 -20.25 19.37 17.44
C SER A 41 -18.85 19.81 17.84
N THR A 42 -18.54 19.72 19.15
CA THR A 42 -17.21 20.00 19.68
C THR A 42 -16.22 18.90 19.26
N LEU A 43 -15.01 19.30 18.84
CA LEU A 43 -13.94 18.34 18.55
C LEU A 43 -13.50 17.63 19.84
N PRO A 44 -13.35 16.30 19.82
CA PRO A 44 -12.76 15.58 20.93
C PRO A 44 -11.30 16.03 21.17
N SER A 45 -10.89 16.15 22.39
CA SER A 45 -9.50 16.44 22.78
C SER A 45 -8.63 15.18 22.96
N ALA A 46 -9.23 14.01 22.83
CA ALA A 46 -8.57 12.69 22.93
C ALA A 46 -9.21 11.72 21.93
N TRP A 47 -8.63 10.53 21.79
CA TRP A 47 -9.25 9.45 21.03
C TRP A 47 -10.64 9.15 21.60
N ALA A 48 -11.62 9.08 20.74
CA ALA A 48 -13.01 8.89 21.11
C ALA A 48 -13.74 8.09 20.04
N SER A 49 -14.93 7.59 20.39
CA SER A 49 -15.80 6.95 19.43
C SER A 49 -16.11 7.88 18.26
N PHE A 50 -16.18 7.31 17.09
CA PHE A 50 -16.46 8.05 15.87
C PHE A 50 -17.78 8.85 15.96
N SER A 51 -17.70 10.16 15.68
CA SER A 51 -18.85 11.04 15.55
C SER A 51 -18.84 11.72 14.18
N SER A 52 -19.92 11.59 13.42
CA SER A 52 -20.03 12.24 12.11
C SER A 52 -20.08 13.75 12.24
N THR A 53 -20.67 14.29 13.28
CA THR A 53 -20.93 15.73 13.47
C THR A 53 -19.71 16.50 14.02
N ALA A 54 -18.66 15.80 14.45
CA ALA A 54 -17.45 16.40 15.04
C ALA A 54 -16.20 16.23 14.15
N ARG A 55 -16.36 15.98 12.86
CA ARG A 55 -15.21 15.69 11.96
C ARG A 55 -14.43 16.92 11.53
N ALA A 56 -15.14 18.02 11.25
CA ALA A 56 -14.59 19.20 10.60
C ALA A 56 -14.97 20.49 11.34
N THR A 57 -15.22 20.42 12.63
CA THR A 57 -15.60 21.58 13.43
C THR A 57 -14.47 22.60 13.43
N GLY A 58 -14.80 23.88 13.17
CA GLY A 58 -13.84 24.98 13.09
C GLY A 58 -13.03 25.05 11.79
N GLN A 59 -13.32 24.18 10.82
CA GLN A 59 -12.68 24.19 9.52
C GLN A 59 -13.06 25.45 8.74
N VAL A 60 -12.11 25.99 7.98
CA VAL A 60 -12.33 27.09 7.02
C VAL A 60 -12.66 26.53 5.67
N ASN A 61 -13.66 27.11 5.00
CA ASN A 61 -14.04 26.70 3.64
C ASN A 61 -13.01 27.19 2.62
N VAL A 62 -12.24 26.28 2.01
CA VAL A 62 -11.28 26.62 0.96
C VAL A 62 -11.99 27.05 -0.34
N PHE A 63 -13.24 26.62 -0.54
CA PHE A 63 -14.01 26.90 -1.77
C PHE A 63 -14.93 28.11 -1.65
N ASP A 64 -14.71 29.03 -0.70
CA ASP A 64 -15.47 30.27 -0.59
C ASP A 64 -15.04 31.33 -1.63
N SER A 65 -13.92 31.13 -2.30
CA SER A 65 -13.45 31.95 -3.42
C SER A 65 -12.78 31.08 -4.49
N THR A 66 -13.00 31.43 -5.76
CA THR A 66 -12.32 30.82 -6.91
C THR A 66 -10.83 31.18 -7.00
N SER A 67 -10.37 32.10 -6.17
CA SER A 67 -8.96 32.50 -6.08
C SER A 67 -8.19 31.75 -4.98
N ASN A 68 -8.87 30.85 -4.27
CA ASN A 68 -8.22 30.06 -3.24
C ASN A 68 -7.61 28.78 -3.84
N ASP A 69 -6.36 28.54 -3.50
CA ASP A 69 -5.64 27.32 -3.83
C ASP A 69 -5.25 26.58 -2.55
N PHE A 70 -5.20 25.26 -2.61
CA PHE A 70 -4.69 24.42 -1.54
C PHE A 70 -3.60 23.51 -2.07
N PHE A 71 -2.41 23.65 -1.51
CA PHE A 71 -1.26 22.81 -1.85
C PHE A 71 -0.79 22.07 -0.62
N ILE A 72 -0.46 20.80 -0.76
CA ILE A 72 0.09 19.97 0.30
C ILE A 72 1.27 19.17 -0.22
N THR A 73 2.33 19.10 0.57
CA THR A 73 3.54 18.31 0.24
C THR A 73 4.29 17.94 1.52
N GLY A 74 5.23 17.02 1.43
CA GLY A 74 6.10 16.65 2.54
C GLY A 74 5.35 16.08 3.74
N ILE A 75 4.37 15.19 3.51
CA ILE A 75 3.64 14.52 4.58
C ILE A 75 4.52 13.41 5.15
N GLN A 76 4.79 13.47 6.45
CA GLN A 76 5.52 12.44 7.19
C GLN A 76 4.71 12.04 8.41
N LEU A 77 4.50 10.74 8.58
CA LEU A 77 3.89 10.16 9.77
C LEU A 77 4.95 9.31 10.47
N GLU A 78 5.19 9.58 11.73
CA GLU A 78 6.22 8.90 12.51
C GLU A 78 5.74 8.62 13.94
N VAL A 79 6.29 7.59 14.55
CA VAL A 79 6.06 7.28 15.95
C VAL A 79 7.04 8.11 16.79
N GLY A 80 6.49 8.90 17.72
CA GLY A 80 7.31 9.76 18.58
C GLY A 80 6.49 10.86 19.22
N SER A 81 7.09 11.57 20.14
CA SER A 81 6.46 12.71 20.82
C SER A 81 6.79 14.07 20.19
N VAL A 82 7.74 14.09 19.27
CA VAL A 82 8.22 15.32 18.61
C VAL A 82 8.44 15.03 17.14
N SER A 83 7.94 15.92 16.26
CA SER A 83 8.15 15.79 14.83
C SER A 83 9.62 16.02 14.46
N THR A 84 10.19 15.14 13.67
CA THR A 84 11.54 15.30 13.13
C THR A 84 11.56 16.14 11.84
N SER A 85 12.73 16.35 11.29
CA SER A 85 12.86 16.94 9.97
C SER A 85 12.33 15.97 8.92
N PHE A 86 11.72 16.50 7.85
CA PHE A 86 11.23 15.65 6.75
C PHE A 86 12.39 14.86 6.13
N GLU A 87 12.23 13.55 6.09
CA GLU A 87 13.21 12.63 5.52
C GLU A 87 13.01 12.51 4.01
N PHE A 88 13.94 13.06 3.24
CA PHE A 88 13.95 12.91 1.81
C PHE A 88 14.59 11.57 1.42
N LYS A 89 13.79 10.67 0.88
CA LYS A 89 14.27 9.42 0.28
C LYS A 89 14.33 9.56 -1.24
N SER A 90 15.32 8.95 -1.86
CA SER A 90 15.33 8.85 -3.33
C SER A 90 14.20 7.93 -3.80
N LEU A 91 13.72 8.14 -5.02
CA LEU A 91 12.71 7.25 -5.62
C LEU A 91 13.14 5.78 -5.59
N ALA A 92 14.43 5.51 -5.77
CA ALA A 92 14.97 4.16 -5.73
C ALA A 92 14.82 3.53 -4.33
N GLN A 93 15.08 4.29 -3.27
CA GLN A 93 14.88 3.83 -1.89
C GLN A 93 13.40 3.58 -1.58
N GLU A 94 12.51 4.52 -1.95
CA GLU A 94 11.07 4.34 -1.77
C GLU A 94 10.56 3.11 -2.53
N LEU A 95 10.99 2.93 -3.78
CA LEU A 95 10.60 1.76 -4.58
C LEU A 95 11.09 0.44 -3.95
N GLN A 96 12.29 0.41 -3.37
CA GLN A 96 12.79 -0.76 -2.65
C GLN A 96 11.92 -1.09 -1.42
N LEU A 97 11.52 -0.08 -0.66
CA LEU A 97 10.64 -0.24 0.49
C LEU A 97 9.25 -0.74 0.07
N CYS A 98 8.66 -0.17 -0.98
CA CYS A 98 7.37 -0.62 -1.51
C CYS A 98 7.43 -2.07 -2.03
N LYS A 99 8.52 -2.47 -2.68
CA LYS A 99 8.70 -3.83 -3.19
C LYS A 99 8.75 -4.90 -2.08
N ARG A 100 9.01 -4.54 -0.84
CA ARG A 100 8.88 -5.48 0.27
C ARG A 100 7.43 -5.93 0.54
N TYR A 101 6.46 -5.18 0.06
CA TYR A 101 5.03 -5.44 0.24
C TYR A 101 4.35 -5.95 -1.03
N TYR A 102 4.71 -5.38 -2.17
CA TYR A 102 4.10 -5.72 -3.45
C TYR A 102 5.10 -5.70 -4.58
N GLN A 103 5.12 -6.75 -5.37
CA GLN A 103 5.90 -6.84 -6.61
C GLN A 103 5.06 -7.43 -7.72
N LYS A 104 5.34 -7.02 -8.94
CA LYS A 104 4.83 -7.64 -10.15
C LYS A 104 5.92 -7.78 -11.18
N GLY A 105 5.82 -8.80 -11.99
CA GLY A 105 6.78 -9.03 -13.06
C GLY A 105 6.18 -9.81 -14.21
N PHE A 106 7.01 -9.98 -15.19
CA PHE A 106 6.68 -10.73 -16.39
C PHE A 106 7.93 -11.45 -16.89
N ASP A 107 7.84 -12.77 -16.98
CA ASP A 107 8.90 -13.63 -17.49
C ASP A 107 8.53 -14.12 -18.89
N TYR A 108 9.49 -14.07 -19.79
CA TYR A 108 9.31 -14.43 -21.20
C TYR A 108 9.88 -15.82 -21.49
N SER A 109 9.29 -16.48 -22.49
CA SER A 109 9.86 -17.66 -23.16
C SER A 109 10.08 -18.86 -22.23
N HIS A 110 9.03 -19.30 -21.57
CA HIS A 110 9.01 -20.60 -20.93
C HIS A 110 8.50 -21.67 -21.88
N ILE A 111 8.98 -22.88 -21.72
CA ILE A 111 8.56 -24.03 -22.51
C ILE A 111 8.13 -25.13 -21.53
N CYS A 112 6.93 -25.67 -21.72
CA CYS A 112 6.51 -26.88 -21.05
C CYS A 112 7.35 -28.04 -21.57
N VAL A 113 7.97 -28.80 -20.67
CA VAL A 113 8.75 -29.98 -21.01
C VAL A 113 8.05 -31.22 -20.51
N SER A 114 8.25 -32.34 -21.16
CA SER A 114 7.80 -33.68 -20.77
C SER A 114 6.38 -33.75 -20.17
N ASN A 115 5.44 -34.31 -20.87
CA ASN A 115 4.03 -34.40 -20.47
C ASN A 115 3.34 -33.04 -20.16
N GLY A 116 3.93 -31.95 -20.66
CA GLY A 116 3.37 -30.60 -20.45
C GLY A 116 3.71 -29.94 -19.13
N GLU A 117 4.72 -30.42 -18.42
CA GLU A 117 5.14 -29.84 -17.14
C GLU A 117 6.44 -29.06 -17.26
N SER A 118 6.57 -28.00 -16.46
CA SER A 118 7.77 -27.15 -16.36
C SER A 118 7.87 -26.57 -14.97
N ASP A 119 8.79 -27.11 -14.17
CA ASP A 119 9.12 -26.57 -12.85
C ASP A 119 10.05 -25.38 -12.99
N ARG A 120 9.75 -24.31 -12.26
CA ARG A 120 10.56 -23.11 -12.26
C ARG A 120 10.50 -22.39 -10.93
N TRP A 121 11.66 -21.90 -10.52
CA TRP A 121 11.80 -20.92 -9.42
C TRP A 121 11.91 -19.50 -9.99
N ILE A 122 11.04 -18.61 -9.55
CA ILE A 122 11.06 -17.19 -9.87
C ILE A 122 11.61 -16.44 -8.65
N ARG A 123 12.80 -15.87 -8.80
CA ARG A 123 13.40 -15.04 -7.76
C ARG A 123 12.85 -13.62 -7.82
N LEU A 124 12.46 -13.08 -6.68
CA LEU A 124 11.99 -11.70 -6.58
C LEU A 124 13.19 -10.73 -6.56
N PRO A 125 13.09 -9.59 -7.26
CA PRO A 125 14.14 -8.56 -7.27
C PRO A 125 14.48 -8.00 -5.88
N VAL A 126 13.51 -8.02 -4.96
CA VAL A 126 13.66 -7.57 -3.58
C VAL A 126 13.00 -8.60 -2.68
N GLU A 127 13.68 -9.00 -1.62
CA GLU A 127 13.11 -9.86 -0.59
C GLU A 127 11.89 -9.19 0.05
N MET A 128 10.78 -9.91 0.10
CA MET A 128 9.53 -9.42 0.68
C MET A 128 9.54 -9.54 2.20
N ARG A 129 8.66 -8.80 2.87
CA ARG A 129 8.57 -8.82 4.35
C ARG A 129 8.13 -10.18 4.92
N ALA A 130 7.45 -10.97 4.13
CA ALA A 130 6.96 -12.31 4.45
C ALA A 130 6.76 -13.10 3.15
N ALA A 131 6.52 -14.39 3.23
CA ALA A 131 6.11 -15.21 2.10
C ALA A 131 4.82 -14.61 1.49
N PRO A 132 4.82 -14.24 0.19
CA PRO A 132 3.70 -13.53 -0.41
C PRO A 132 2.55 -14.46 -0.82
N THR A 133 1.37 -13.87 -0.95
CA THR A 133 0.33 -14.44 -1.81
C THR A 133 0.72 -14.19 -3.26
N VAL A 134 0.85 -15.27 -4.04
CA VAL A 134 1.26 -15.20 -5.44
C VAL A 134 0.05 -15.42 -6.35
N THR A 135 -0.13 -14.53 -7.32
CA THR A 135 -1.08 -14.71 -8.42
C THR A 135 -0.32 -14.77 -9.73
N THR A 136 -0.57 -15.79 -10.53
CA THR A 136 0.09 -16.01 -11.80
C THR A 136 -0.90 -15.87 -12.97
N SER A 137 -0.41 -15.37 -14.08
CA SER A 137 -1.18 -15.17 -15.32
C SER A 137 -0.36 -15.66 -16.52
N PRO A 138 -0.28 -16.98 -16.74
CA PRO A 138 0.41 -17.53 -17.90
C PRO A 138 -0.38 -17.32 -19.18
N THR A 139 0.33 -17.30 -20.32
CA THR A 139 -0.28 -17.23 -21.66
C THR A 139 -0.42 -18.61 -22.29
N ASN A 140 -1.07 -18.68 -23.48
CA ASN A 140 -1.14 -19.86 -24.35
C ASN A 140 -1.77 -21.11 -23.71
N SER A 141 -2.85 -20.93 -22.94
CA SER A 141 -3.60 -22.04 -22.31
C SER A 141 -2.75 -22.95 -21.42
N VAL A 142 -1.66 -22.40 -20.88
CA VAL A 142 -0.84 -23.03 -19.84
C VAL A 142 -1.38 -22.63 -18.46
N THR A 143 -1.36 -23.54 -17.52
CA THR A 143 -1.57 -23.24 -16.10
C THR A 143 -0.21 -23.20 -15.40
N PHE A 144 -0.03 -22.28 -14.46
CA PHE A 144 1.20 -22.19 -13.69
C PHE A 144 0.84 -21.78 -12.24
N PRO A 145 0.32 -22.72 -11.44
CA PRO A 145 0.09 -22.47 -10.03
C PRO A 145 1.41 -22.28 -9.28
N ALA A 146 1.47 -21.29 -8.39
CA ALA A 146 2.58 -21.20 -7.45
C ALA A 146 2.45 -22.33 -6.41
N THR A 147 3.54 -23.06 -6.19
CA THR A 147 3.58 -24.23 -5.28
C THR A 147 4.32 -23.96 -4.00
N ASP A 148 5.51 -23.36 -4.07
CA ASP A 148 6.34 -23.01 -2.93
C ASP A 148 6.60 -21.51 -2.92
N THR A 149 6.30 -20.84 -1.83
CA THR A 149 6.48 -19.40 -1.69
C THR A 149 7.34 -19.07 -0.48
N THR A 150 8.36 -18.24 -0.69
CA THR A 150 9.20 -17.66 0.36
C THR A 150 9.30 -16.16 0.16
N ALA A 151 9.86 -15.45 1.13
CA ALA A 151 10.10 -14.01 0.98
C ALA A 151 11.02 -13.66 -0.21
N GLU A 152 11.88 -14.60 -0.65
CA GLU A 152 12.84 -14.41 -1.74
C GLU A 152 12.28 -14.74 -3.13
N GLY A 153 11.20 -15.52 -3.21
CA GLY A 153 10.65 -15.97 -4.48
C GLY A 153 9.57 -17.02 -4.36
N PHE A 154 9.17 -17.56 -5.49
CA PHE A 154 8.20 -18.65 -5.55
C PHE A 154 8.55 -19.67 -6.63
N ALA A 155 8.22 -20.91 -6.38
CA ALA A 155 8.23 -21.95 -7.40
C ALA A 155 6.83 -22.08 -8.02
N GLY A 156 6.78 -22.67 -9.19
CA GLY A 156 5.55 -23.07 -9.83
C GLY A 156 5.82 -24.15 -10.88
N ASN A 157 4.76 -24.89 -11.18
CA ASN A 157 4.78 -25.94 -12.18
C ASN A 157 3.86 -25.58 -13.33
N GLY A 158 4.44 -25.34 -14.48
CA GLY A 158 3.70 -25.03 -15.72
C GLY A 158 3.17 -26.31 -16.37
N SER A 159 1.86 -26.44 -16.51
CA SER A 159 1.23 -27.56 -17.19
C SER A 159 0.43 -27.09 -18.40
N GLY A 160 0.55 -27.83 -19.53
CA GLY A 160 -0.08 -27.54 -20.80
C GLY A 160 0.31 -28.55 -21.88
N ALA A 161 0.14 -28.18 -23.14
CA ALA A 161 0.62 -29.04 -24.23
C ALA A 161 2.16 -29.14 -24.19
N ALA A 162 2.71 -30.31 -24.43
CA ALA A 162 4.16 -30.51 -24.49
C ALA A 162 4.78 -29.55 -25.53
N LEU A 163 5.93 -28.95 -25.17
CA LEU A 163 6.62 -27.92 -25.97
C LEU A 163 5.83 -26.63 -26.22
N ALA A 164 4.74 -26.39 -25.49
CA ALA A 164 4.04 -25.12 -25.56
C ALA A 164 4.91 -24.00 -24.96
N ASN A 165 5.14 -22.94 -25.73
CA ASN A 165 5.75 -21.73 -25.21
C ASN A 165 4.71 -20.93 -24.45
N PHE A 166 5.11 -20.38 -23.31
CA PHE A 166 4.27 -19.43 -22.57
C PHE A 166 5.09 -18.31 -21.95
N ASN A 167 4.42 -17.22 -21.69
CA ASN A 167 4.96 -16.14 -20.88
C ASN A 167 4.22 -16.12 -19.55
N LEU A 168 4.89 -15.75 -18.49
CA LEU A 168 4.35 -15.76 -17.15
C LEU A 168 4.28 -14.35 -16.58
N GLY A 169 3.08 -13.78 -16.50
CA GLY A 169 2.79 -12.64 -15.66
C GLY A 169 2.59 -13.10 -14.21
N TRP A 170 3.07 -12.33 -13.26
CA TRP A 170 2.87 -12.65 -11.86
C TRP A 170 2.76 -11.39 -10.99
N THR A 171 2.05 -11.53 -9.87
CA THR A 171 2.02 -10.57 -8.78
C THR A 171 2.27 -11.28 -7.47
N CYS A 172 3.03 -10.63 -6.58
CA CYS A 172 3.33 -11.08 -5.23
C CYS A 172 2.88 -10.01 -4.26
N SER A 173 2.02 -10.35 -3.31
CA SER A 173 1.56 -9.46 -2.25
C SER A 173 1.87 -10.07 -0.89
N ALA A 174 2.58 -9.31 -0.06
CA ALA A 174 2.85 -9.60 1.34
C ALA A 174 2.30 -8.47 2.23
N GLU A 175 1.22 -7.86 1.78
CA GLU A 175 0.46 -6.92 2.62
C GLU A 175 -0.17 -7.66 3.80
N LEU A 176 -0.49 -6.91 4.84
CA LEU A 176 -1.04 -7.42 6.10
C LEU A 176 -2.45 -7.96 5.93
#